data_42f2a97b6052e520ba96a4212a284d7a
#
_entry.id   42f2a97b6052e520ba96a4212a284d7a
#
_cell.length_a   1.000
_cell.length_b   1.000
_cell.length_c   1.000
_cell.angle_alpha   90.00
_cell.angle_beta   90.00
_cell.angle_gamma   90.00
#
_symmetry.space_group_name_H-M   'P 1'
#
loop_
_entity.id
_entity.type
_entity.pdbx_description
1 polymer ?
#
loop_
_entity_poly.entity_id
_entity_poly.type
_entity_poly.pdbx_seq_one_letter_code
_entity_poly.pdbx_strand_id
1 'polypeptide(L)'
;MRRNNIRKTEALIMAFALSASLLLTSCGNQNTNGDSVNENNSTTDEAGINHDYPVMLFSYDKNDTNYEEPEAFNSEYLGGNYGEIEKIEYYSPTTNATRNANVYLPYGYDKSKSYPVVYLLHGMSGTYEDYRVLGARQTAQNIVYEYNRNDMILVSFTVFTDVDRKQESDYGFSDLTARYDACENDVINALIPYINSHYSTKIGREYTGIAGYSLGGREALYLCFAHPDIFGYVGAFEPVGGVVNTGSGETLYGNRGYLLPELVKEGGEAPLLTLIVTGDEDPYCRVSSENLSLIHI
;
A
#
# COMPACT_ATOMS: atom_id res chain seq x y z
N MET A 1 -19.05 16.65 -2.29
CA MET A 1 -18.53 15.53 -1.48
C MET A 1 -17.62 14.59 -2.28
N ARG A 2 -18.04 13.97 -3.42
CA ARG A 2 -17.16 13.04 -4.19
C ARG A 2 -15.80 13.63 -4.63
N ARG A 3 -15.72 14.89 -5.02
CA ARG A 3 -14.45 15.51 -5.46
C ARG A 3 -13.40 15.70 -4.35
N ASN A 4 -13.83 15.93 -3.11
CA ASN A 4 -12.89 16.11 -2.00
C ASN A 4 -12.29 14.76 -1.52
N ASN A 5 -13.04 13.67 -1.58
CA ASN A 5 -12.53 12.36 -1.20
C ASN A 5 -11.51 11.82 -2.22
N ILE A 6 -11.72 12.08 -3.52
CA ILE A 6 -10.78 11.71 -4.59
C ILE A 6 -9.41 12.40 -4.36
N ARG A 7 -9.40 13.71 -4.06
CA ARG A 7 -8.15 14.45 -3.79
C ARG A 7 -7.39 13.94 -2.57
N LYS A 8 -8.09 13.52 -1.52
CA LYS A 8 -7.46 12.93 -0.33
C LYS A 8 -6.76 11.59 -0.65
N THR A 9 -7.35 10.76 -1.46
CA THR A 9 -6.77 9.46 -1.87
C THR A 9 -5.49 9.65 -2.70
N GLU A 10 -5.43 10.70 -3.51
CA GLU A 10 -4.28 11.03 -4.35
C GLU A 10 -3.07 11.48 -3.51
N ALA A 11 -3.28 12.38 -2.56
CA ALA A 11 -2.25 12.82 -1.59
C ALA A 11 -1.69 11.64 -0.77
N LEU A 12 -2.51 10.64 -0.54
CA LEU A 12 -2.21 9.48 0.27
C LEU A 12 -1.35 8.44 -0.46
N ILE A 13 -1.61 8.20 -1.74
CA ILE A 13 -0.74 7.39 -2.61
C ILE A 13 0.65 8.03 -2.67
N MET A 14 0.71 9.35 -2.70
CA MET A 14 1.94 10.14 -2.69
C MET A 14 2.76 9.95 -1.40
N ALA A 15 2.12 10.06 -0.24
CA ALA A 15 2.79 9.89 1.05
C ALA A 15 3.39 8.49 1.18
N PHE A 16 2.69 7.45 0.75
CA PHE A 16 3.17 6.08 0.77
C PHE A 16 4.35 5.87 -0.19
N ALA A 17 4.25 6.33 -1.42
CA ALA A 17 5.32 6.21 -2.40
C ALA A 17 6.58 6.98 -1.96
N LEU A 18 6.42 8.15 -1.32
CA LEU A 18 7.52 8.91 -0.72
C LEU A 18 8.18 8.16 0.43
N SER A 19 7.42 7.60 1.35
CA SER A 19 7.95 6.89 2.50
C SER A 19 8.60 5.56 2.10
N ALA A 20 7.96 4.79 1.22
CA ALA A 20 8.55 3.57 0.67
C ALA A 20 9.84 3.85 -0.11
N SER A 21 9.89 4.92 -0.92
CA SER A 21 11.08 5.28 -1.68
C SER A 21 12.24 5.77 -0.79
N LEU A 22 11.96 6.40 0.36
CA LEU A 22 12.96 6.81 1.34
C LEU A 22 13.70 5.62 1.95
N LEU A 23 12.99 4.54 2.24
CA LEU A 23 13.56 3.33 2.83
C LEU A 23 14.26 2.43 1.81
N LEU A 24 13.74 2.39 0.57
CA LEU A 24 14.35 1.64 -0.53
C LEU A 24 15.72 2.19 -0.97
N THR A 25 16.06 3.44 -0.64
CA THR A 25 17.37 4.05 -0.92
C THR A 25 18.41 3.79 0.16
N SER A 26 18.01 3.41 1.38
CA SER A 26 18.90 3.27 2.53
C SER A 26 19.86 2.08 2.43
N CYS A 27 19.58 1.06 1.63
CA CYS A 27 20.39 -0.15 1.53
C CYS A 27 21.49 -0.14 0.45
N GLY A 28 21.87 0.99 -0.12
CA GLY A 28 22.86 0.99 -1.21
C GLY A 28 23.51 2.30 -1.56
N ASN A 29 24.17 2.97 -0.64
CA ASN A 29 25.39 3.72 -0.94
C ASN A 29 26.00 4.33 0.34
N GLN A 30 27.09 3.77 0.82
CA GLN A 30 28.03 4.49 1.66
C GLN A 30 28.92 5.29 0.73
N ASN A 31 28.67 6.57 0.58
CA ASN A 31 29.60 7.69 0.40
C ASN A 31 28.92 8.88 -0.24
N THR A 32 28.59 9.88 0.54
CA THR A 32 28.86 11.29 0.24
C THR A 32 28.63 12.15 1.47
N ASN A 33 29.56 13.05 1.71
CA ASN A 33 29.68 13.94 2.85
C ASN A 33 28.53 14.93 3.01
N GLY A 34 28.17 15.13 4.28
CA GLY A 34 27.83 16.43 4.81
C GLY A 34 26.33 16.79 4.82
N ASP A 35 25.63 16.35 5.85
CA ASP A 35 24.88 17.26 6.71
C ASP A 35 24.53 16.52 8.00
N SER A 36 24.82 17.15 9.10
CA SER A 36 24.76 16.60 10.44
C SER A 36 23.32 16.26 10.85
N VAL A 37 22.95 15.01 10.71
CA VAL A 37 21.82 14.43 11.45
C VAL A 37 22.37 13.94 12.76
N ASN A 38 21.86 14.47 13.85
CA ASN A 38 22.23 14.16 15.22
C ASN A 38 21.94 12.68 15.48
N GLU A 39 22.99 11.84 15.44
CA GLU A 39 22.93 10.48 15.92
C GLU A 39 22.89 10.53 17.45
N ASN A 40 21.81 10.03 18.01
CA ASN A 40 21.66 9.39 19.31
C ASN A 40 20.27 9.69 19.91
N ASN A 41 19.32 8.86 19.58
CA ASN A 41 18.23 8.54 20.47
C ASN A 41 17.83 7.07 20.25
N SER A 42 18.53 6.15 20.90
CA SER A 42 17.99 4.82 21.14
C SER A 42 16.92 4.97 22.21
N THR A 43 15.66 5.03 21.84
CA THR A 43 14.54 4.93 22.76
C THR A 43 14.22 3.45 22.92
N THR A 44 14.61 2.88 24.06
CA THR A 44 14.04 1.63 24.55
C THR A 44 12.66 1.95 25.10
N ASP A 45 11.62 1.23 24.62
CA ASP A 45 10.33 1.25 25.25
C ASP A 45 10.35 0.54 26.62
N GLU A 46 9.28 0.66 27.39
CA GLU A 46 9.15 0.01 28.70
C GLU A 46 9.23 -1.53 28.64
N ALA A 47 9.21 -2.13 27.44
CA ALA A 47 9.36 -3.57 27.19
C ALA A 47 10.80 -3.99 26.83
N GLY A 48 11.75 -3.05 26.74
CA GLY A 48 13.17 -3.33 26.47
C GLY A 48 13.46 -3.76 25.03
N ILE A 49 12.61 -3.44 24.08
CA ILE A 49 12.81 -3.73 22.66
C ILE A 49 13.71 -2.65 22.06
N ASN A 50 14.87 -3.06 21.59
CA ASN A 50 15.79 -2.17 20.90
C ASN A 50 15.35 -2.01 19.46
N HIS A 51 14.76 -0.85 19.13
CA HIS A 51 14.39 -0.51 17.77
C HIS A 51 15.59 0.13 17.07
N ASP A 52 16.44 -0.67 16.46
CA ASP A 52 17.55 -0.22 15.60
C ASP A 52 17.09 0.35 14.24
N TYR A 53 15.81 0.71 14.12
CA TYR A 53 15.27 1.35 12.93
C TYR A 53 15.19 2.86 13.15
N PRO A 54 15.60 3.68 12.18
CA PRO A 54 15.33 5.10 12.26
C PRO A 54 13.81 5.32 12.23
N VAL A 55 13.24 5.48 13.43
CA VAL A 55 11.86 5.95 13.55
C VAL A 55 11.86 7.38 13.06
N MET A 56 11.55 7.59 11.79
CA MET A 56 11.25 8.92 11.31
C MET A 56 9.85 9.27 11.84
N LEU A 57 9.84 9.86 13.02
CA LEU A 57 8.65 10.55 13.51
C LEU A 57 8.45 11.76 12.60
N PHE A 58 7.58 11.63 11.62
CA PHE A 58 6.96 12.79 11.04
C PHE A 58 6.11 13.38 12.15
N SER A 59 6.60 14.44 12.79
CA SER A 59 5.77 15.22 13.69
C SER A 59 4.70 15.89 12.83
N TYR A 60 3.55 15.24 12.76
CA TYR A 60 2.34 15.87 12.23
C TYR A 60 1.97 16.99 13.19
N ASP A 61 2.26 18.23 12.81
CA ASP A 61 1.66 19.36 13.47
C ASP A 61 0.21 19.43 13.00
N LYS A 62 -0.72 18.99 13.86
CA LYS A 62 -2.17 19.09 13.61
C LYS A 62 -2.65 20.53 13.38
N ASN A 63 -1.80 21.52 13.60
CA ASN A 63 -2.05 22.93 13.32
C ASN A 63 -1.44 23.38 12.00
N ASP A 64 -0.64 22.55 11.33
CA ASP A 64 -0.17 22.80 9.98
C ASP A 64 -1.28 22.42 8.99
N THR A 65 -2.14 23.40 8.71
CA THR A 65 -3.22 23.28 7.73
C THR A 65 -2.72 23.40 6.28
N ASN A 66 -1.42 23.53 6.06
CA ASN A 66 -0.79 23.72 4.76
C ASN A 66 -0.30 22.42 4.12
N TYR A 67 -0.89 21.28 4.47
CA TYR A 67 -0.70 20.07 3.70
C TYR A 67 -1.54 20.15 2.41
N GLU A 68 -1.17 21.10 1.56
CA GLU A 68 -1.70 21.16 0.22
C GLU A 68 -0.86 20.24 -0.67
N GLU A 69 -1.55 19.29 -1.29
CA GLU A 69 -0.97 18.54 -2.40
C GLU A 69 -0.42 19.53 -3.43
N PRO A 70 0.81 19.36 -3.92
CA PRO A 70 1.31 20.20 -5.01
C PRO A 70 0.30 20.23 -6.15
N GLU A 71 -0.02 21.41 -6.66
CA GLU A 71 -1.04 21.55 -7.69
C GLU A 71 -0.72 20.64 -8.88
N ALA A 72 -1.71 19.85 -9.30
CA ALA A 72 -1.60 18.90 -10.43
C ALA A 72 -0.55 17.79 -10.28
N PHE A 73 -0.20 17.37 -9.05
CA PHE A 73 0.81 16.33 -8.82
C PHE A 73 0.45 14.97 -9.46
N ASN A 74 -0.83 14.68 -9.65
CA ASN A 74 -1.36 13.54 -10.37
C ASN A 74 -1.51 13.77 -11.89
N SER A 75 -0.95 14.84 -12.41
CA SER A 75 -0.98 15.23 -13.82
C SER A 75 0.43 15.27 -14.41
N GLU A 76 0.53 15.25 -15.73
CA GLU A 76 1.83 15.37 -16.39
C GLU A 76 2.34 16.81 -16.33
N TYR A 77 3.58 16.98 -15.88
CA TYR A 77 4.25 18.27 -15.92
C TYR A 77 4.64 18.63 -17.34
N LEU A 78 4.55 19.90 -17.68
CA LEU A 78 4.93 20.39 -19.01
C LEU A 78 6.39 20.06 -19.33
N GLY A 79 6.61 19.29 -20.40
CA GLY A 79 7.93 18.82 -20.79
C GLY A 79 8.48 17.63 -19.99
N GLY A 80 7.70 17.08 -19.07
CA GLY A 80 8.04 15.85 -18.36
C GLY A 80 7.94 14.62 -19.26
N ASN A 81 8.73 13.61 -18.94
CA ASN A 81 8.65 12.29 -19.59
C ASN A 81 8.06 11.30 -18.61
N TYR A 82 7.10 10.53 -19.06
CA TYR A 82 6.38 9.58 -18.23
C TYR A 82 6.53 8.17 -18.79
N GLY A 83 6.51 7.20 -17.88
CA GLY A 83 6.56 5.80 -18.26
C GLY A 83 5.26 5.30 -18.90
N GLU A 84 5.18 4.01 -19.12
CA GLU A 84 4.08 3.36 -19.80
C GLU A 84 3.15 2.64 -18.83
N ILE A 85 1.91 2.40 -19.28
CA ILE A 85 0.96 1.53 -18.60
C ILE A 85 0.72 0.34 -19.51
N GLU A 86 1.11 -0.84 -19.05
CA GLU A 86 0.82 -2.09 -19.72
C GLU A 86 -0.40 -2.76 -19.07
N LYS A 87 -1.44 -2.99 -19.85
CA LYS A 87 -2.53 -3.86 -19.43
C LYS A 87 -2.13 -5.30 -19.65
N ILE A 88 -2.15 -6.08 -18.58
CA ILE A 88 -1.81 -7.50 -18.62
C ILE A 88 -3.02 -8.37 -18.34
N GLU A 89 -2.92 -9.61 -18.77
CA GLU A 89 -3.82 -10.69 -18.42
C GLU A 89 -3.02 -11.81 -17.73
N TYR A 90 -3.50 -12.26 -16.59
CA TYR A 90 -2.93 -13.38 -15.87
C TYR A 90 -4.01 -14.39 -15.48
N TYR A 91 -3.64 -15.67 -15.43
CA TYR A 91 -4.56 -16.70 -14.98
C TYR A 91 -4.65 -16.74 -13.46
N SER A 92 -5.86 -16.66 -12.94
CA SER A 92 -6.18 -16.79 -11.52
C SER A 92 -6.69 -18.19 -11.20
N PRO A 93 -5.95 -19.02 -10.46
CA PRO A 93 -6.45 -20.31 -10.02
C PRO A 93 -7.61 -20.16 -9.02
N THR A 94 -7.69 -19.06 -8.31
CA THR A 94 -8.77 -18.76 -7.35
C THR A 94 -10.12 -18.64 -8.03
N THR A 95 -10.17 -17.92 -9.14
CA THR A 95 -11.40 -17.73 -9.92
C THR A 95 -11.54 -18.68 -11.09
N ASN A 96 -10.52 -19.52 -11.34
CA ASN A 96 -10.40 -20.36 -12.53
C ASN A 96 -10.68 -19.57 -13.82
N ALA A 97 -10.10 -18.37 -13.92
CA ALA A 97 -10.31 -17.45 -15.02
C ALA A 97 -9.11 -16.54 -15.26
N THR A 98 -9.08 -15.94 -16.46
CA THR A 98 -8.17 -14.84 -16.76
C THR A 98 -8.64 -13.57 -16.09
N ARG A 99 -7.73 -12.85 -15.44
CA ARG A 99 -7.96 -11.56 -14.79
C ARG A 99 -7.04 -10.49 -15.37
N ASN A 100 -7.43 -9.25 -15.21
CA ASN A 100 -6.67 -8.10 -15.71
C ASN A 100 -5.95 -7.37 -14.57
N ALA A 101 -4.79 -6.79 -14.90
CA ALA A 101 -4.10 -5.82 -14.07
C ALA A 101 -3.44 -4.76 -14.96
N ASN A 102 -3.14 -3.59 -14.39
CA ASN A 102 -2.29 -2.58 -15.02
C ASN A 102 -0.92 -2.59 -14.35
N VAL A 103 0.12 -2.61 -15.16
CA VAL A 103 1.51 -2.46 -14.72
C VAL A 103 2.03 -1.12 -15.20
N TYR A 104 2.43 -0.28 -14.27
CA TYR A 104 2.95 1.04 -14.53
C TYR A 104 4.49 0.96 -14.50
N LEU A 105 5.09 1.06 -15.67
CA LEU A 105 6.54 1.05 -15.83
C LEU A 105 7.08 2.48 -15.73
N PRO A 106 8.19 2.73 -15.02
CA PRO A 106 8.79 4.06 -14.94
C PRO A 106 9.32 4.51 -16.30
N TYR A 107 9.49 5.81 -16.47
CA TYR A 107 10.14 6.34 -17.68
C TYR A 107 11.55 5.79 -17.84
N GLY A 108 11.85 5.31 -19.04
CA GLY A 108 13.13 4.67 -19.30
C GLY A 108 13.31 3.31 -18.63
N TYR A 109 12.21 2.59 -18.39
CA TYR A 109 12.26 1.20 -17.91
C TYR A 109 13.22 0.37 -18.73
N ASP A 110 14.14 -0.31 -18.07
CA ASP A 110 15.20 -1.09 -18.67
C ASP A 110 15.26 -2.49 -18.05
N LYS A 111 15.09 -3.51 -18.85
CA LYS A 111 15.10 -4.92 -18.42
C LYS A 111 16.45 -5.37 -17.84
N SER A 112 17.52 -4.62 -18.04
CA SER A 112 18.83 -4.90 -17.42
C SER A 112 18.95 -4.39 -15.98
N LYS A 113 17.99 -3.56 -15.53
CA LYS A 113 17.88 -3.05 -14.16
C LYS A 113 16.82 -3.85 -13.40
N SER A 114 16.76 -3.65 -12.08
CA SER A 114 15.72 -4.22 -11.25
C SER A 114 15.03 -3.14 -10.43
N TYR A 115 13.71 -3.22 -10.30
CA TYR A 115 12.85 -2.20 -9.72
C TYR A 115 12.08 -2.74 -8.52
N PRO A 116 11.92 -1.95 -7.44
CA PRO A 116 10.94 -2.27 -6.40
C PRO A 116 9.53 -2.24 -6.96
N VAL A 117 8.62 -2.95 -6.30
CA VAL A 117 7.22 -3.09 -6.74
C VAL A 117 6.27 -2.67 -5.64
N VAL A 118 5.23 -1.92 -6.00
CA VAL A 118 4.12 -1.59 -5.11
C VAL A 118 2.81 -2.07 -5.71
N TYR A 119 2.09 -2.91 -4.97
CA TYR A 119 0.76 -3.41 -5.33
C TYR A 119 -0.31 -2.47 -4.79
N LEU A 120 -1.27 -2.07 -5.64
CA LEU A 120 -2.29 -1.06 -5.35
C LEU A 120 -3.69 -1.67 -5.36
N LEU A 121 -4.38 -1.58 -4.22
CA LEU A 121 -5.66 -2.21 -3.94
C LEU A 121 -6.78 -1.17 -3.86
N HIS A 122 -7.73 -1.26 -4.78
CA HIS A 122 -8.91 -0.39 -4.79
C HIS A 122 -9.92 -0.73 -3.69
N GLY A 123 -10.81 0.20 -3.36
CA GLY A 123 -11.94 0.00 -2.47
C GLY A 123 -13.14 -0.68 -3.16
N MET A 124 -14.27 -0.70 -2.45
CA MET A 124 -15.52 -1.28 -2.95
C MET A 124 -15.93 -0.66 -4.29
N SER A 125 -16.40 -1.49 -5.20
CA SER A 125 -16.83 -1.14 -6.56
C SER A 125 -15.73 -0.58 -7.46
N GLY A 126 -14.47 -0.68 -7.06
CA GLY A 126 -13.33 -0.34 -7.88
C GLY A 126 -12.89 -1.48 -8.80
N THR A 127 -11.91 -1.19 -9.62
CA THR A 127 -11.30 -2.12 -10.56
C THR A 127 -9.80 -1.86 -10.71
N TYR A 128 -9.10 -2.69 -11.46
CA TYR A 128 -7.70 -2.47 -11.82
C TYR A 128 -7.45 -1.12 -12.53
N GLU A 129 -8.50 -0.45 -13.05
CA GLU A 129 -8.41 0.84 -13.74
C GLU A 129 -8.42 2.05 -12.80
N ASP A 130 -8.82 1.90 -11.55
CA ASP A 130 -9.01 3.03 -10.63
C ASP A 130 -7.73 3.87 -10.49
N TYR A 131 -6.61 3.22 -10.25
CA TYR A 131 -5.33 3.92 -10.08
C TYR A 131 -4.81 4.58 -11.37
N ARG A 132 -5.23 4.07 -12.53
CA ARG A 132 -4.96 4.75 -13.80
C ARG A 132 -5.74 6.06 -13.90
N VAL A 133 -7.01 6.03 -13.53
CA VAL A 133 -7.88 7.23 -13.53
C VAL A 133 -7.42 8.25 -12.49
N LEU A 134 -6.90 7.78 -11.35
CA LEU A 134 -6.36 8.62 -10.28
C LEU A 134 -4.97 9.19 -10.58
N GLY A 135 -4.34 8.82 -11.69
CA GLY A 135 -3.05 9.38 -12.09
C GLY A 135 -1.84 8.75 -11.39
N ALA A 136 -1.92 7.48 -11.00
CA ALA A 136 -0.83 6.81 -10.28
C ALA A 136 0.51 6.83 -11.06
N ARG A 137 0.47 6.71 -12.39
CA ARG A 137 1.67 6.83 -13.25
C ARG A 137 2.30 8.21 -13.11
N GLN A 138 1.49 9.25 -13.20
CA GLN A 138 1.93 10.62 -13.08
C GLN A 138 2.50 10.90 -11.70
N THR A 139 1.76 10.50 -10.66
CA THR A 139 2.19 10.66 -9.28
C THR A 139 3.52 9.97 -9.00
N ALA A 140 3.70 8.73 -9.43
CA ALA A 140 4.95 7.99 -9.24
C ALA A 140 6.13 8.69 -9.93
N GLN A 141 5.95 9.16 -11.17
CA GLN A 141 7.00 9.85 -11.90
C GLN A 141 7.30 11.25 -11.32
N ASN A 142 6.28 11.97 -10.87
CA ASN A 142 6.46 13.28 -10.24
C ASN A 142 7.22 13.17 -8.91
N ILE A 143 7.03 12.08 -8.15
CA ILE A 143 7.86 11.76 -6.98
C ILE A 143 9.35 11.64 -7.36
N VAL A 144 9.66 11.00 -8.48
CA VAL A 144 11.03 10.88 -8.96
C VAL A 144 11.59 12.27 -9.30
N TYR A 145 10.82 13.10 -9.98
CA TYR A 145 11.25 14.45 -10.37
C TYR A 145 11.43 15.39 -9.18
N GLU A 146 10.47 15.47 -8.29
CA GLU A 146 10.46 16.44 -7.18
C GLU A 146 11.41 16.04 -6.05
N TYR A 147 11.52 14.75 -5.78
CA TYR A 147 12.21 14.27 -4.59
C TYR A 147 13.46 13.43 -4.92
N ASN A 148 13.84 13.33 -6.19
CA ASN A 148 15.01 12.55 -6.65
C ASN A 148 15.01 11.13 -6.07
N ARG A 149 13.87 10.44 -6.17
CA ARG A 149 13.69 9.08 -5.67
C ARG A 149 13.92 8.04 -6.75
N ASN A 150 14.03 6.78 -6.32
CA ASN A 150 14.18 5.68 -7.26
C ASN A 150 12.88 5.41 -8.00
N ASP A 151 13.04 5.02 -9.25
CA ASP A 151 11.97 4.47 -10.06
C ASP A 151 11.41 3.18 -9.43
N MET A 152 10.12 2.96 -9.60
CA MET A 152 9.41 1.79 -9.13
C MET A 152 8.38 1.31 -10.15
N ILE A 153 8.02 0.04 -10.07
CA ILE A 153 6.89 -0.55 -10.78
C ILE A 153 5.68 -0.46 -9.86
N LEU A 154 4.53 0.02 -10.38
CA LEU A 154 3.27 -0.09 -9.67
C LEU A 154 2.40 -1.14 -10.36
N VAL A 155 1.61 -1.87 -9.59
CA VAL A 155 0.69 -2.90 -10.11
C VAL A 155 -0.68 -2.68 -9.50
N SER A 156 -1.67 -2.34 -10.31
CA SER A 156 -3.06 -2.28 -9.85
C SER A 156 -3.88 -3.42 -10.47
N PHE A 157 -4.70 -4.06 -9.66
CA PHE A 157 -5.49 -5.22 -10.04
C PHE A 157 -6.88 -5.14 -9.43
N THR A 158 -7.82 -5.93 -9.92
CA THR A 158 -9.16 -5.99 -9.32
C THR A 158 -9.10 -6.82 -8.05
N VAL A 159 -9.37 -6.20 -6.89
CA VAL A 159 -9.31 -6.85 -5.57
C VAL A 159 -10.48 -7.82 -5.37
N PHE A 160 -11.69 -7.41 -5.79
CA PHE A 160 -12.85 -8.28 -5.74
C PHE A 160 -12.58 -9.60 -6.48
N THR A 161 -12.61 -10.72 -5.75
CA THR A 161 -12.21 -12.05 -6.24
C THR A 161 -13.33 -13.04 -5.99
N ASP A 162 -14.15 -13.31 -7.01
CA ASP A 162 -15.29 -14.20 -6.90
C ASP A 162 -15.11 -15.48 -7.73
N VAL A 163 -15.17 -16.61 -7.04
CA VAL A 163 -15.09 -17.94 -7.66
C VAL A 163 -16.30 -18.26 -8.53
N ASP A 164 -17.46 -17.70 -8.22
CA ASP A 164 -18.71 -17.91 -8.94
C ASP A 164 -18.89 -16.94 -10.12
N ARG A 165 -17.96 -15.99 -10.29
CA ARG A 165 -17.98 -14.95 -11.33
C ARG A 165 -19.24 -14.05 -11.32
N LYS A 166 -19.79 -13.82 -10.14
CA LYS A 166 -20.90 -12.89 -9.95
C LYS A 166 -20.39 -11.45 -9.85
N GLN A 167 -21.32 -10.50 -9.95
CA GLN A 167 -21.03 -9.09 -9.75
C GLN A 167 -21.09 -8.73 -8.27
N GLU A 168 -20.41 -7.67 -7.85
CA GLU A 168 -20.50 -7.16 -6.49
C GLU A 168 -21.95 -6.90 -6.03
N SER A 169 -22.78 -6.40 -6.95
CA SER A 169 -24.21 -6.13 -6.70
C SER A 169 -25.05 -7.37 -6.37
N ASP A 170 -24.53 -8.56 -6.63
CA ASP A 170 -25.22 -9.82 -6.35
C ASP A 170 -25.06 -10.27 -4.90
N TYR A 171 -24.24 -9.56 -4.10
CA TYR A 171 -23.91 -9.90 -2.73
C TYR A 171 -24.46 -8.91 -1.72
N GLY A 172 -24.91 -9.44 -0.57
CA GLY A 172 -25.04 -8.64 0.63
C GLY A 172 -23.67 -8.21 1.17
N PHE A 173 -23.64 -7.18 1.97
CA PHE A 173 -22.38 -6.54 2.38
C PHE A 173 -21.39 -7.50 3.07
N SER A 174 -21.85 -8.38 3.96
CA SER A 174 -21.02 -9.37 4.63
C SER A 174 -20.41 -10.40 3.66
N ASP A 175 -21.18 -10.84 2.67
CA ASP A 175 -20.72 -11.79 1.67
C ASP A 175 -19.78 -11.13 0.66
N LEU A 176 -20.01 -9.84 0.38
CA LEU A 176 -19.17 -9.03 -0.47
C LEU A 176 -17.73 -8.92 0.09
N THR A 177 -17.60 -8.62 1.38
CA THR A 177 -16.27 -8.49 2.00
C THR A 177 -15.47 -9.78 1.93
N ALA A 178 -16.12 -10.95 2.05
CA ALA A 178 -15.45 -12.24 1.91
C ALA A 178 -14.86 -12.46 0.49
N ARG A 179 -15.39 -11.77 -0.53
CA ARG A 179 -14.84 -11.82 -1.90
C ARG A 179 -13.62 -10.91 -2.06
N TYR A 180 -13.53 -9.85 -1.27
CA TYR A 180 -12.30 -9.08 -1.15
C TYR A 180 -11.22 -9.88 -0.41
N ASP A 181 -11.58 -10.57 0.67
CA ASP A 181 -10.68 -11.45 1.42
C ASP A 181 -10.05 -12.55 0.53
N ALA A 182 -10.80 -13.05 -0.44
CA ALA A 182 -10.32 -14.10 -1.36
C ALA A 182 -9.19 -13.63 -2.28
N CYS A 183 -8.90 -12.34 -2.37
CA CYS A 183 -7.79 -11.80 -3.17
C CYS A 183 -6.42 -12.29 -2.69
N GLU A 184 -6.27 -12.67 -1.43
CA GLU A 184 -5.02 -13.16 -0.87
C GLU A 184 -4.41 -14.28 -1.71
N ASN A 185 -5.17 -15.35 -1.94
CA ASN A 185 -4.68 -16.48 -2.72
C ASN A 185 -4.31 -16.08 -4.15
N ASP A 186 -5.06 -15.16 -4.73
CA ASP A 186 -4.80 -14.67 -6.09
C ASP A 186 -3.53 -13.82 -6.17
N VAL A 187 -3.34 -12.90 -5.22
CA VAL A 187 -2.16 -12.04 -5.16
C VAL A 187 -0.90 -12.86 -4.94
N ILE A 188 -0.91 -13.74 -3.95
CA ILE A 188 0.29 -14.47 -3.51
C ILE A 188 0.66 -15.57 -4.52
N ASN A 189 -0.31 -16.33 -5.03
CA ASN A 189 -0.04 -17.52 -5.82
C ASN A 189 -0.19 -17.32 -7.33
N ALA A 190 -0.69 -16.17 -7.79
CA ALA A 190 -0.84 -15.89 -9.22
C ALA A 190 -0.21 -14.56 -9.65
N LEU A 191 -0.66 -13.43 -9.11
CA LEU A 191 -0.25 -12.11 -9.58
C LEU A 191 1.23 -11.83 -9.32
N ILE A 192 1.71 -11.98 -8.09
CA ILE A 192 3.12 -11.74 -7.73
C ILE A 192 4.07 -12.63 -8.54
N PRO A 193 3.86 -13.96 -8.65
CA PRO A 193 4.68 -14.81 -9.50
C PRO A 193 4.66 -14.40 -10.98
N TYR A 194 3.49 -13.97 -11.50
CA TYR A 194 3.38 -13.46 -12.87
C TYR A 194 4.24 -12.22 -13.06
N ILE A 195 4.10 -11.22 -12.19
CA ILE A 195 4.86 -9.97 -12.26
C ILE A 195 6.37 -10.23 -12.18
N ASN A 196 6.80 -11.05 -11.23
CA ASN A 196 8.22 -11.37 -11.05
C ASN A 196 8.83 -12.15 -12.23
N SER A 197 8.03 -12.88 -12.98
CA SER A 197 8.51 -13.62 -14.16
C SER A 197 8.51 -12.82 -15.46
N HIS A 198 7.74 -11.73 -15.55
CA HIS A 198 7.59 -10.95 -16.78
C HIS A 198 8.30 -9.59 -16.72
N TYR A 199 8.56 -9.08 -15.53
CA TYR A 199 9.17 -7.77 -15.30
C TYR A 199 10.46 -7.89 -14.48
N SER A 200 11.34 -6.92 -14.66
CA SER A 200 12.62 -6.87 -13.92
C SER A 200 12.41 -6.32 -12.51
N THR A 201 11.84 -7.14 -11.64
CA THR A 201 11.57 -6.80 -10.25
C THR A 201 12.75 -7.09 -9.34
N LYS A 202 12.93 -6.30 -8.29
CA LYS A 202 13.72 -6.68 -7.13
C LYS A 202 12.92 -7.64 -6.27
N ILE A 203 13.54 -8.74 -5.88
CA ILE A 203 12.89 -9.77 -5.05
C ILE A 203 13.29 -9.54 -3.59
N GLY A 204 12.31 -9.65 -2.71
CA GLY A 204 12.48 -9.52 -1.27
C GLY A 204 11.51 -8.50 -0.68
N ARG A 205 11.20 -8.68 0.60
CA ARG A 205 10.28 -7.82 1.33
C ARG A 205 10.72 -6.35 1.37
N GLU A 206 12.03 -6.13 1.37
CA GLU A 206 12.65 -4.80 1.36
C GLU A 206 12.45 -4.03 0.04
N TYR A 207 11.90 -4.69 -0.97
CA TYR A 207 11.60 -4.10 -2.28
C TYR A 207 10.13 -4.24 -2.67
N THR A 208 9.29 -4.78 -1.80
CA THR A 208 7.89 -5.04 -2.11
C THR A 208 6.98 -4.32 -1.13
N GLY A 209 6.12 -3.45 -1.67
CA GLY A 209 5.12 -2.73 -0.92
C GLY A 209 3.70 -3.09 -1.37
N ILE A 210 2.74 -2.83 -0.49
CA ILE A 210 1.31 -2.98 -0.76
C ILE A 210 0.56 -1.79 -0.19
N ALA A 211 -0.37 -1.24 -0.96
CA ALA A 211 -1.15 -0.10 -0.50
C ALA A 211 -2.59 -0.19 -0.99
N GLY A 212 -3.51 0.37 -0.23
CA GLY A 212 -4.89 0.38 -0.65
C GLY A 212 -5.76 1.33 0.16
N TYR A 213 -6.97 1.57 -0.32
CA TYR A 213 -7.95 2.41 0.36
C TYR A 213 -9.25 1.66 0.64
N SER A 214 -9.94 2.04 1.72
CA SER A 214 -11.21 1.43 2.12
C SER A 214 -11.06 -0.10 2.31
N LEU A 215 -11.84 -0.93 1.60
CA LEU A 215 -11.66 -2.39 1.60
C LEU A 215 -10.26 -2.80 1.14
N GLY A 216 -9.70 -2.13 0.13
CA GLY A 216 -8.32 -2.37 -0.30
C GLY A 216 -7.29 -2.03 0.77
N GLY A 217 -7.53 -1.01 1.59
CA GLY A 217 -6.68 -0.68 2.75
C GLY A 217 -6.70 -1.77 3.82
N ARG A 218 -7.89 -2.33 4.09
CA ARG A 218 -8.08 -3.50 4.96
C ARG A 218 -7.29 -4.70 4.46
N GLU A 219 -7.39 -5.01 3.17
CA GLU A 219 -6.68 -6.13 2.57
C GLU A 219 -5.16 -5.89 2.54
N ALA A 220 -4.72 -4.68 2.26
CA ALA A 220 -3.29 -4.34 2.27
C ALA A 220 -2.67 -4.56 3.65
N LEU A 221 -3.33 -4.13 4.73
CA LEU A 221 -2.91 -4.41 6.10
C LEU A 221 -2.80 -5.91 6.35
N TYR A 222 -3.89 -6.64 6.08
CA TYR A 222 -3.90 -8.07 6.33
C TYR A 222 -2.78 -8.79 5.58
N LEU A 223 -2.66 -8.56 4.28
CA LEU A 223 -1.66 -9.22 3.43
C LEU A 223 -0.23 -8.94 3.89
N CYS A 224 0.08 -7.69 4.27
CA CYS A 224 1.41 -7.34 4.72
C CYS A 224 1.79 -8.09 6.01
N PHE A 225 0.87 -8.19 6.97
CA PHE A 225 1.13 -8.87 8.23
C PHE A 225 1.04 -10.39 8.15
N ALA A 226 0.22 -10.93 7.25
CA ALA A 226 0.11 -12.37 7.02
C ALA A 226 1.28 -12.93 6.18
N HIS A 227 1.92 -12.09 5.35
CA HIS A 227 3.01 -12.47 4.47
C HIS A 227 4.23 -11.55 4.65
N PRO A 228 4.83 -11.51 5.86
CA PRO A 228 5.95 -10.63 6.17
C PRO A 228 7.24 -10.98 5.41
N ASP A 229 7.34 -12.16 4.84
CA ASP A 229 8.41 -12.60 3.95
C ASP A 229 8.32 -11.99 2.55
N ILE A 230 7.12 -11.51 2.15
CA ILE A 230 6.87 -10.92 0.84
C ILE A 230 6.82 -9.40 0.91
N PHE A 231 6.07 -8.85 1.88
CA PHE A 231 5.81 -7.43 2.00
C PHE A 231 6.58 -6.80 3.17
N GLY A 232 7.36 -5.77 2.87
CA GLY A 232 8.01 -4.95 3.89
C GLY A 232 7.30 -3.64 4.18
N TYR A 233 6.43 -3.18 3.29
CA TYR A 233 5.82 -1.86 3.38
C TYR A 233 4.32 -1.94 3.18
N VAL A 234 3.55 -1.30 4.05
CA VAL A 234 2.11 -1.19 3.90
C VAL A 234 1.61 0.24 4.05
N GLY A 235 0.73 0.64 3.13
CA GLY A 235 -0.04 1.89 3.17
C GLY A 235 -1.53 1.59 3.19
N ALA A 236 -2.21 1.96 4.29
CA ALA A 236 -3.64 1.75 4.44
C ALA A 236 -4.35 3.09 4.61
N PHE A 237 -5.21 3.41 3.67
CA PHE A 237 -5.88 4.69 3.57
C PHE A 237 -7.38 4.51 3.82
N GLU A 238 -7.86 5.13 4.90
CA GLU A 238 -9.24 4.94 5.36
C GLU A 238 -9.61 3.43 5.41
N PRO A 239 -8.77 2.57 6.05
CA PRO A 239 -9.03 1.13 6.06
C PRO A 239 -10.29 0.83 6.86
N VAL A 240 -11.19 0.05 6.26
CA VAL A 240 -12.39 -0.42 6.96
C VAL A 240 -12.05 -1.50 7.98
N GLY A 241 -12.95 -1.73 8.94
CA GLY A 241 -12.74 -2.70 10.02
C GLY A 241 -12.65 -4.16 9.55
N GLY A 242 -12.40 -5.05 10.51
CA GLY A 242 -12.40 -6.51 10.31
C GLY A 242 -11.02 -7.16 10.35
N VAL A 243 -9.95 -6.39 10.55
CA VAL A 243 -8.57 -6.90 10.76
C VAL A 243 -8.08 -6.71 12.19
N VAL A 244 -8.85 -6.01 13.04
CA VAL A 244 -8.55 -5.79 14.45
C VAL A 244 -9.75 -6.22 15.28
N ASN A 245 -9.50 -6.93 16.37
CA ASN A 245 -10.55 -7.26 17.33
C ASN A 245 -10.90 -6.03 18.17
N THR A 246 -12.05 -5.43 17.90
CA THR A 246 -12.54 -4.27 18.65
C THR A 246 -13.26 -4.65 19.95
N GLY A 247 -13.37 -5.94 20.27
CA GLY A 247 -14.10 -6.44 21.44
C GLY A 247 -15.62 -6.38 21.31
N SER A 248 -16.16 -5.81 20.26
CA SER A 248 -17.60 -5.64 20.04
C SER A 248 -18.28 -6.83 19.37
N GLY A 249 -17.54 -7.89 19.05
CA GLY A 249 -18.06 -9.17 18.52
C GLY A 249 -18.62 -9.14 17.10
N GLU A 250 -19.03 -8.00 16.61
CA GLU A 250 -19.57 -7.83 15.26
C GLU A 250 -18.94 -6.61 14.59
N THR A 251 -18.16 -6.83 13.56
CA THR A 251 -17.77 -5.78 12.64
C THR A 251 -18.70 -5.78 11.44
N LEU A 252 -19.13 -4.62 10.98
CA LEU A 252 -19.95 -4.47 9.77
C LEU A 252 -19.32 -5.16 8.56
N TYR A 253 -18.00 -5.22 8.54
CA TYR A 253 -17.17 -5.73 7.44
C TYR A 253 -16.76 -7.20 7.62
N GLY A 254 -17.36 -7.93 8.57
CA GLY A 254 -16.95 -9.29 8.87
C GLY A 254 -15.56 -9.37 9.52
N ASN A 255 -15.12 -10.58 9.76
CA ASN A 255 -13.83 -10.87 10.36
C ASN A 255 -12.91 -11.42 9.28
N ARG A 256 -11.91 -10.63 8.87
CA ARG A 256 -10.89 -11.05 7.88
C ARG A 256 -9.91 -12.06 8.46
N GLY A 257 -9.78 -12.07 9.72
CA GLY A 257 -8.70 -12.65 10.50
C GLY A 257 -8.02 -11.51 11.23
N TYR A 258 -7.87 -11.66 12.53
CA TYR A 258 -7.28 -10.59 13.31
C TYR A 258 -5.78 -10.51 13.05
N LEU A 259 -5.29 -9.30 12.85
CA LEU A 259 -3.88 -9.00 13.05
C LEU A 259 -3.63 -9.16 14.56
N LEU A 260 -3.36 -10.38 14.95
CA LEU A 260 -3.08 -10.67 16.35
C LEU A 260 -1.68 -10.15 16.68
N PRO A 261 -1.47 -9.56 17.86
CA PRO A 261 -0.13 -9.28 18.36
C PRO A 261 0.78 -10.51 18.28
N GLU A 262 0.18 -11.71 18.36
CA GLU A 262 0.87 -12.98 18.24
C GLU A 262 1.41 -13.24 16.82
N LEU A 263 0.74 -12.79 15.76
CA LEU A 263 1.26 -12.89 14.39
C LEU A 263 2.57 -12.09 14.22
N VAL A 264 2.71 -11.01 14.96
CA VAL A 264 3.94 -10.21 15.01
C VAL A 264 4.96 -10.81 15.99
N LYS A 265 4.52 -11.51 17.06
CA LYS A 265 5.37 -12.03 18.14
C LYS A 265 5.88 -13.44 17.91
N GLU A 266 5.20 -14.28 17.15
CA GLU A 266 5.62 -15.69 16.94
C GLU A 266 6.72 -15.88 15.87
N GLY A 267 7.55 -14.85 15.64
CA GLY A 267 8.72 -14.92 14.76
C GLY A 267 8.47 -14.35 13.35
N GLY A 268 7.34 -13.70 13.15
CA GLY A 268 7.11 -12.86 11.97
C GLY A 268 7.91 -11.57 12.11
N GLU A 269 8.63 -11.19 11.06
CA GLU A 269 9.24 -9.87 11.00
C GLU A 269 8.16 -8.80 10.84
N ALA A 270 8.19 -7.78 11.70
CA ALA A 270 7.30 -6.62 11.54
C ALA A 270 7.52 -5.96 10.17
N PRO A 271 6.50 -5.30 9.58
CA PRO A 271 6.70 -4.45 8.41
C PRO A 271 7.80 -3.41 8.66
N LEU A 272 8.59 -3.12 7.64
CA LEU A 272 9.61 -2.06 7.67
C LEU A 272 8.97 -0.67 7.78
N LEU A 273 7.77 -0.52 7.22
CA LEU A 273 6.94 0.66 7.37
C LEU A 273 5.47 0.27 7.34
N THR A 274 4.73 0.81 8.31
CA THR A 274 3.26 0.80 8.33
C THR A 274 2.76 2.23 8.35
N LEU A 275 2.04 2.64 7.29
CA LEU A 275 1.37 3.93 7.21
C LEU A 275 -0.13 3.71 7.21
N ILE A 276 -0.81 4.25 8.22
CA ILE A 276 -2.27 4.22 8.32
C ILE A 276 -2.76 5.67 8.33
N VAL A 277 -3.67 5.99 7.45
CA VAL A 277 -4.24 7.34 7.33
C VAL A 277 -5.75 7.25 7.32
N THR A 278 -6.38 8.08 8.13
CA THR A 278 -7.83 8.21 8.18
C THR A 278 -8.25 9.67 8.39
N GLY A 279 -9.41 10.03 7.86
CA GLY A 279 -10.00 11.33 8.13
C GLY A 279 -10.56 11.38 9.56
N ASP A 280 -10.38 12.50 10.24
CA ASP A 280 -10.88 12.75 11.59
C ASP A 280 -12.40 12.78 11.70
N GLU A 281 -13.09 13.04 10.60
CA GLU A 281 -14.55 13.03 10.48
C GLU A 281 -15.11 11.75 9.81
N ASP A 282 -14.27 10.76 9.47
CA ASP A 282 -14.74 9.53 8.83
C ASP A 282 -15.45 8.63 9.84
N PRO A 283 -16.77 8.43 9.71
CA PRO A 283 -17.53 7.64 10.68
C PRO A 283 -17.33 6.13 10.55
N TYR A 284 -16.72 5.65 9.46
CA TYR A 284 -16.59 4.22 9.15
C TYR A 284 -15.19 3.67 9.41
N CYS A 285 -14.17 4.45 9.09
CA CYS A 285 -12.78 3.98 9.10
C CYS A 285 -12.00 4.47 10.32
N ARG A 286 -12.39 5.61 10.93
CA ARG A 286 -11.68 6.21 12.06
C ARG A 286 -11.51 5.27 13.25
N VAL A 287 -12.60 4.63 13.70
CA VAL A 287 -12.56 3.72 14.87
C VAL A 287 -11.63 2.54 14.62
N SER A 288 -11.63 2.01 13.39
CA SER A 288 -10.74 0.92 13.01
C SER A 288 -9.27 1.36 13.04
N SER A 289 -8.99 2.54 12.52
CA SER A 289 -7.62 3.11 12.48
C SER A 289 -7.11 3.48 13.87
N GLU A 290 -7.95 4.05 14.72
CA GLU A 290 -7.61 4.34 16.12
C GLU A 290 -7.28 3.04 16.88
N ASN A 291 -8.06 1.97 16.69
CA ASN A 291 -7.80 0.68 17.32
C ASN A 291 -6.50 0.03 16.81
N LEU A 292 -6.18 0.16 15.54
CA LEU A 292 -4.89 -0.27 14.98
C LEU A 292 -3.72 0.46 15.64
N SER A 293 -3.85 1.77 15.86
CA SER A 293 -2.86 2.59 16.55
C SER A 293 -2.61 2.14 18.01
N LEU A 294 -3.64 1.61 18.67
CA LEU A 294 -3.54 1.14 20.08
C LEU A 294 -2.85 -0.23 20.22
N ILE A 295 -2.69 -1.00 19.14
CA ILE A 295 -2.04 -2.32 19.19
C ILE A 295 -0.51 -2.19 19.14
N HIS A 296 0.03 -0.98 19.06
CA HIS A 296 1.47 -0.71 18.98
C HIS A 296 2.16 -1.53 17.86
N ILE A 297 1.58 -1.43 16.66
CA ILE A 297 2.20 -1.98 15.45
C ILE A 297 3.31 -1.06 14.97
#